data_70f83771830a1e8a89c659f95a2b3585
#
_entry.id   70f83771830a1e8a89c659f95a2b3585
#
_cell.length_a   1.000
_cell.length_b   1.000
_cell.length_c   1.000
_cell.angle_alpha   90.00
_cell.angle_beta   90.00
_cell.angle_gamma   90.00
#
_symmetry.space_group_name_H-M   'P 1'
#
loop_
_entity.id
_entity.type
_entity.pdbx_description
1 polymer ?
#
loop_
_entity_poly.entity_id
_entity_poly.type
_entity_poly.pdbx_seq_one_letter_code
_entity_poly.pdbx_strand_id
1 'polypeptide(L)'
;DENLYLSVPPAHPLALFNEISFDDLNGESVLLLSQIGFWNEICLKKIPQSHLLIQEDHTIFSELTRASALPNFRSNITILREANEENRISIPISDKEAHVKYFAIYHKTNHKLFNSIKNEIKNIDWSKTINE
;
A
#
# COMPACT_ATOMS: atom_id res chain seq x y z
N ASP A 1 -0.29 9.41 -8.11
CA ASP A 1 0.38 8.11 -8.22
C ASP A 1 0.35 7.41 -6.86
N GLU A 2 0.16 6.10 -6.88
CA GLU A 2 0.28 5.25 -5.70
C GLU A 2 1.40 4.24 -5.91
N ASN A 3 2.24 4.07 -4.90
CA ASN A 3 3.37 3.15 -4.92
C ASN A 3 3.23 2.19 -3.74
N LEU A 4 3.51 0.92 -3.98
CA LEU A 4 3.48 -0.14 -2.97
C LEU A 4 4.85 -0.26 -2.29
N TYR A 5 4.83 -0.49 -1.00
CA TYR A 5 5.98 -0.70 -0.14
C TYR A 5 5.78 -1.97 0.68
N LEU A 6 6.87 -2.62 1.04
CA LEU A 6 6.89 -3.61 2.10
C LEU A 6 7.17 -2.92 3.43
N SER A 7 6.35 -3.19 4.42
CA SER A 7 6.54 -2.74 5.81
C SER A 7 7.04 -3.89 6.67
N VAL A 8 8.19 -3.70 7.31
CA VAL A 8 8.85 -4.70 8.16
C VAL A 8 9.32 -4.08 9.47
N PRO A 9 9.39 -4.85 10.58
CA PRO A 9 10.05 -4.35 11.78
C PRO A 9 11.55 -4.12 11.55
N PRO A 10 12.21 -3.22 12.31
CA PRO A 10 13.63 -2.89 12.12
C PRO A 10 14.58 -4.08 12.22
N ALA A 11 14.21 -5.12 12.98
CA ALA A 11 15.00 -6.34 13.15
C ALA A 11 14.83 -7.36 12.01
N HIS A 12 13.94 -7.11 11.05
CA HIS A 12 13.72 -8.01 9.92
C HIS A 12 14.90 -7.99 8.95
N PRO A 13 15.36 -9.14 8.39
CA PRO A 13 16.48 -9.16 7.45
C PRO A 13 16.31 -8.23 6.26
N LEU A 14 15.08 -8.12 5.71
CA LEU A 14 14.78 -7.24 4.58
C LEU A 14 14.89 -5.75 4.93
N ALA A 15 14.89 -5.36 6.21
CA ALA A 15 15.05 -3.96 6.63
C ALA A 15 16.40 -3.34 6.23
N LEU A 16 17.38 -4.16 5.86
CA LEU A 16 18.70 -3.73 5.42
C LEU A 16 18.75 -3.30 3.95
N PHE A 17 17.68 -3.59 3.18
CA PHE A 17 17.63 -3.25 1.77
C PHE A 17 16.99 -1.88 1.55
N ASN A 18 17.55 -1.11 0.61
CA ASN A 18 17.00 0.18 0.20
C ASN A 18 15.79 0.02 -0.74
N GLU A 19 15.71 -1.11 -1.42
CA GLU A 19 14.68 -1.47 -2.41
C GLU A 19 14.63 -2.99 -2.52
N ILE A 20 13.46 -3.55 -2.80
CA ILE A 20 13.23 -4.98 -3.00
C ILE A 20 12.33 -5.21 -4.23
N SER A 21 12.34 -6.44 -4.74
CA SER A 21 11.40 -6.91 -5.75
C SER A 21 10.36 -7.87 -5.14
N PHE A 22 9.29 -8.18 -5.88
CA PHE A 22 8.37 -9.25 -5.46
C PHE A 22 9.07 -10.62 -5.39
N ASP A 23 10.08 -10.84 -6.23
CA ASP A 23 10.84 -12.10 -6.19
C ASP A 23 11.60 -12.28 -4.87
N ASP A 24 12.07 -11.20 -4.26
CA ASP A 24 12.72 -11.24 -2.94
C ASP A 24 11.76 -11.63 -1.81
N LEU A 25 10.45 -11.51 -2.04
CA LEU A 25 9.39 -11.87 -1.10
C LEU A 25 8.84 -13.27 -1.34
N ASN A 26 9.15 -13.87 -2.48
CA ASN A 26 8.56 -15.14 -2.86
C ASN A 26 9.08 -16.28 -1.96
N GLY A 27 8.16 -16.89 -1.20
CA GLY A 27 8.48 -17.88 -0.16
C GLY A 27 8.43 -17.35 1.28
N GLU A 28 8.38 -16.04 1.48
CA GLU A 28 8.20 -15.44 2.79
C GLU A 28 6.77 -15.59 3.32
N SER A 29 6.60 -15.48 4.65
CA SER A 29 5.29 -15.37 5.27
C SER A 29 4.90 -13.90 5.35
N VAL A 30 3.79 -13.52 4.73
CA VAL A 30 3.35 -12.11 4.60
C VAL A 30 1.93 -11.95 5.14
N LEU A 31 1.71 -10.94 5.97
CA LEU A 31 0.39 -10.54 6.43
C LEU A 31 -0.27 -9.66 5.37
N LEU A 32 -1.45 -10.05 4.91
CA LEU A 32 -2.17 -9.37 3.83
C LEU A 32 -3.58 -8.98 4.28
N LEU A 33 -3.96 -7.73 4.08
CA LEU A 33 -5.35 -7.29 4.22
C LEU A 33 -6.10 -7.57 2.91
N SER A 34 -7.26 -8.26 2.98
CA SER A 34 -8.01 -8.65 1.77
C SER A 34 -8.60 -7.46 1.02
N GLN A 35 -8.93 -6.38 1.73
CA GLN A 35 -9.62 -5.21 1.18
C GLN A 35 -8.65 -4.10 0.69
N ILE A 36 -7.58 -4.49 0.03
CA ILE A 36 -6.60 -3.57 -0.58
C ILE A 36 -6.82 -3.37 -2.09
N GLY A 37 -8.02 -3.64 -2.58
CA GLY A 37 -8.39 -3.46 -3.97
C GLY A 37 -7.56 -4.32 -4.92
N PHE A 38 -7.17 -3.75 -6.05
CA PHE A 38 -6.38 -4.46 -7.07
C PHE A 38 -4.98 -4.91 -6.59
N TRP A 39 -4.44 -4.34 -5.52
CA TRP A 39 -3.18 -4.77 -4.93
C TRP A 39 -3.22 -6.23 -4.45
N ASN A 40 -4.40 -6.70 -4.00
CA ASN A 40 -4.59 -8.09 -3.59
C ASN A 40 -4.26 -9.06 -4.75
N GLU A 41 -4.81 -8.82 -5.94
CA GLU A 41 -4.54 -9.67 -7.11
C GLU A 41 -3.07 -9.63 -7.53
N ILE A 42 -2.44 -8.46 -7.45
CA ILE A 42 -1.02 -8.31 -7.77
C ILE A 42 -0.16 -9.11 -6.80
N CYS A 43 -0.40 -8.99 -5.49
CA CYS A 43 0.35 -9.74 -4.48
C CYS A 43 0.18 -11.27 -4.69
N LEU A 44 -1.05 -11.76 -4.82
CA LEU A 44 -1.33 -13.18 -5.05
C LEU A 44 -0.62 -13.73 -6.30
N LYS A 45 -0.55 -12.93 -7.36
CA LYS A 45 0.08 -13.32 -8.63
C LYS A 45 1.60 -13.27 -8.59
N LYS A 46 2.17 -12.30 -7.87
CA LYS A 46 3.60 -12.01 -7.89
C LYS A 46 4.40 -12.81 -6.87
N ILE A 47 3.77 -13.22 -5.77
CA ILE A 47 4.42 -14.01 -4.72
C ILE A 47 3.67 -15.33 -4.46
N PRO A 48 3.50 -16.17 -5.48
CA PRO A 48 2.65 -17.37 -5.40
C PRO A 48 3.17 -18.46 -4.46
N GLN A 49 4.45 -18.42 -4.10
CA GLN A 49 5.07 -19.37 -3.16
C GLN A 49 5.06 -18.86 -1.72
N SER A 50 4.63 -17.62 -1.48
CA SER A 50 4.57 -17.03 -0.15
C SER A 50 3.40 -17.57 0.66
N HIS A 51 3.58 -17.64 1.98
CA HIS A 51 2.52 -17.99 2.91
C HIS A 51 1.75 -16.72 3.29
N LEU A 52 0.60 -16.51 2.65
CA LEU A 52 -0.21 -15.32 2.88
C LEU A 52 -1.18 -15.53 4.04
N LEU A 53 -1.00 -14.78 5.13
CA LEU A 53 -1.93 -14.69 6.25
C LEU A 53 -2.93 -13.57 5.94
N ILE A 54 -4.05 -13.96 5.32
CA ILE A 54 -5.05 -12.98 4.87
C ILE A 54 -6.01 -12.65 6.00
N GLN A 55 -6.19 -11.35 6.27
CA GLN A 55 -7.13 -10.79 7.22
C GLN A 55 -8.18 -9.95 6.50
N GLU A 56 -9.44 -10.05 6.95
CA GLU A 56 -10.54 -9.26 6.42
C GLU A 56 -10.85 -8.06 7.32
N ASP A 57 -10.60 -8.19 8.61
CA ASP A 57 -10.81 -7.15 9.61
C ASP A 57 -9.57 -6.28 9.77
N HIS A 58 -9.75 -4.96 9.60
CA HIS A 58 -8.65 -3.99 9.69
C HIS A 58 -8.09 -3.87 11.11
N THR A 59 -8.93 -4.02 12.14
CA THR A 59 -8.49 -3.95 13.53
C THR A 59 -7.59 -5.13 13.88
N ILE A 60 -8.03 -6.34 13.52
CA ILE A 60 -7.23 -7.56 13.70
C ILE A 60 -5.92 -7.48 12.90
N PHE A 61 -5.98 -6.99 11.65
CA PHE A 61 -4.79 -6.77 10.84
C PHE A 61 -3.79 -5.84 11.53
N SER A 62 -4.26 -4.71 12.08
CA SER A 62 -3.41 -3.74 12.78
C SER A 62 -2.81 -4.32 14.06
N GLU A 63 -3.58 -5.10 14.83
CA GLU A 63 -3.08 -5.79 16.03
C GLU A 63 -1.99 -6.82 15.69
N LEU A 64 -2.21 -7.64 14.65
CA LEU A 64 -1.22 -8.60 14.17
C LEU A 64 0.04 -7.91 13.64
N THR A 65 -0.11 -6.79 12.94
CA THR A 65 1.02 -5.99 12.45
C THR A 65 1.90 -5.50 13.60
N ARG A 66 1.30 -5.06 14.71
CA ARG A 66 2.04 -4.60 15.90
C ARG A 66 2.66 -5.75 16.69
N ALA A 67 1.95 -6.88 16.79
CA ALA A 67 2.34 -8.00 17.62
C ALA A 67 3.30 -8.99 16.97
N SER A 68 3.50 -8.92 15.64
CA SER A 68 4.31 -9.88 14.90
C SER A 68 5.47 -9.23 14.14
N ALA A 69 6.44 -10.06 13.76
CA ALA A 69 7.53 -9.69 12.86
C ALA A 69 7.17 -9.85 11.37
N LEU A 70 5.92 -10.20 11.06
CA LEU A 70 5.52 -10.47 9.68
C LEU A 70 5.58 -9.21 8.83
N PRO A 71 6.16 -9.29 7.62
CA PRO A 71 6.02 -8.28 6.61
C PRO A 71 4.55 -8.04 6.24
N ASN A 72 4.21 -6.83 5.89
CA ASN A 72 2.93 -6.48 5.28
C ASN A 72 3.12 -5.43 4.17
N PHE A 73 2.10 -5.25 3.34
CA PHE A 73 2.12 -4.23 2.30
C PHE A 73 1.46 -2.93 2.77
N ARG A 74 2.05 -1.82 2.36
CA ARG A 74 1.54 -0.46 2.56
C ARG A 74 1.72 0.33 1.27
N SER A 75 0.93 1.37 1.07
CA SER A 75 1.19 2.32 0.01
C SER A 75 1.72 3.65 0.56
N ASN A 76 2.28 4.50 -0.31
CA ASN A 76 2.67 5.86 0.09
C ASN A 76 1.52 6.64 0.73
N ILE A 77 0.26 6.33 0.38
CA ILE A 77 -0.93 6.96 0.96
C ILE A 77 -1.16 6.47 2.40
N THR A 78 -1.09 5.16 2.62
CA THR A 78 -1.28 4.57 3.97
C THR A 78 -0.13 4.91 4.91
N ILE A 79 1.11 4.96 4.42
CA ILE A 79 2.27 5.38 5.21
C ILE A 79 2.09 6.80 5.75
N LEU A 80 1.59 7.74 4.95
CA LEU A 80 1.35 9.11 5.38
C LEU A 80 0.25 9.22 6.44
N ARG A 81 -0.79 8.36 6.35
CA ARG A 81 -1.89 8.33 7.33
C ARG A 81 -1.48 7.77 8.69
N GLU A 82 -0.58 6.79 8.68
CA GLU A 82 -0.22 5.97 9.85
C GLU A 82 1.21 6.26 10.34
N ALA A 83 1.84 7.34 9.87
CA ALA A 83 3.25 7.66 10.09
C ALA A 83 3.68 7.71 11.57
N ASN A 84 2.74 7.83 12.50
CA ASN A 84 3.02 7.95 13.94
C ASN A 84 2.71 6.68 14.76
N GLU A 85 2.23 5.60 14.14
CA GLU A 85 1.66 4.49 14.92
C GLU A 85 2.54 3.25 15.00
N GLU A 86 3.54 3.08 14.12
CA GLU A 86 4.30 1.84 14.05
C GLU A 86 5.80 2.06 13.90
N ASN A 87 6.59 1.41 14.77
CA ASN A 87 8.04 1.33 14.60
C ASN A 87 8.39 0.29 13.52
N ARG A 88 8.10 0.64 12.26
CA ARG A 88 8.37 -0.22 11.10
C ARG A 88 9.06 0.56 9.98
N ILE A 89 9.82 -0.16 9.17
CA ILE A 89 10.54 0.37 8.02
C ILE A 89 9.75 0.06 6.76
N SER A 90 9.51 1.07 5.92
CA SER A 90 8.85 0.92 4.63
C SER A 90 9.89 0.88 3.52
N ILE A 91 9.96 -0.25 2.81
CA ILE A 91 10.93 -0.51 1.75
C ILE A 91 10.19 -0.44 0.41
N PRO A 92 10.60 0.38 -0.54
CA PRO A 92 9.96 0.46 -1.85
C PRO A 92 10.11 -0.84 -2.64
N ILE A 93 9.08 -1.20 -3.41
CA ILE A 93 9.10 -2.34 -4.31
C ILE A 93 9.40 -1.83 -5.73
N SER A 94 10.45 -2.35 -6.35
CA SER A 94 10.97 -1.89 -7.63
C SER A 94 10.18 -2.33 -8.86
N ASP A 95 9.35 -3.36 -8.71
CA ASP A 95 8.54 -3.87 -9.81
C ASP A 95 7.59 -2.81 -10.36
N LYS A 96 7.47 -2.74 -11.68
CA LYS A 96 6.57 -1.78 -12.34
C LYS A 96 5.10 -1.92 -11.90
N GLU A 97 4.67 -3.13 -11.53
CA GLU A 97 3.34 -3.43 -11.04
C GLU A 97 3.08 -2.86 -9.63
N ALA A 98 4.14 -2.50 -8.90
CA ALA A 98 4.05 -1.81 -7.61
C ALA A 98 3.81 -0.29 -7.75
N HIS A 99 3.72 0.23 -8.98
CA HIS A 99 3.55 1.65 -9.28
C HIS A 99 2.31 1.87 -10.13
N VAL A 100 1.35 2.65 -9.63
CA VAL A 100 0.08 2.90 -10.30
C VAL A 100 -0.19 4.38 -10.46
N LYS A 101 -0.67 4.74 -11.65
CA LYS A 101 -1.15 6.09 -11.96
C LYS A 101 -2.67 6.08 -12.02
N TYR A 102 -3.28 6.96 -11.27
CA TYR A 102 -4.72 7.21 -11.35
C TYR A 102 -5.04 8.33 -12.34
N PHE A 103 -6.12 8.15 -13.06
CA PHE A 103 -6.61 9.11 -14.04
C PHE A 103 -8.05 9.50 -13.72
N ALA A 104 -8.33 10.80 -13.71
CA ALA A 104 -9.70 11.29 -13.66
C ALA A 104 -10.30 11.29 -15.07
N ILE A 105 -11.34 10.51 -15.27
CA ILE A 105 -12.06 10.43 -16.57
C ILE A 105 -13.39 11.18 -16.41
N TYR A 106 -13.69 12.07 -17.37
CA TYR A 106 -14.93 12.81 -17.41
C TYR A 106 -15.45 12.94 -18.85
N HIS A 107 -16.77 13.10 -19.00
CA HIS A 107 -17.38 13.30 -20.30
C HIS A 107 -17.06 14.71 -20.84
N LYS A 108 -16.80 14.85 -22.14
CA LYS A 108 -16.42 16.13 -22.79
C LYS A 108 -17.36 17.29 -22.49
N THR A 109 -18.67 17.02 -22.36
CA THR A 109 -19.67 18.04 -22.01
C THR A 109 -19.48 18.63 -20.62
N ASN A 110 -18.79 17.92 -19.72
CA ASN A 110 -18.54 18.33 -18.33
C ASN A 110 -17.20 19.04 -18.14
N HIS A 111 -16.55 19.45 -19.23
CA HIS A 111 -15.22 20.07 -19.20
C HIS A 111 -15.17 21.33 -18.29
N LYS A 112 -16.20 22.16 -18.34
CA LYS A 112 -16.28 23.38 -17.50
C LYS A 112 -16.36 23.02 -16.01
N LEU A 113 -17.22 22.04 -15.67
CA LEU A 113 -17.36 21.54 -14.29
C LEU A 113 -16.04 20.90 -13.81
N PHE A 114 -15.43 20.06 -14.64
CA PHE A 114 -14.15 19.45 -14.28
C PHE A 114 -13.07 20.51 -14.01
N ASN A 115 -12.96 21.54 -14.87
CA ASN A 115 -11.98 22.60 -14.67
C ASN A 115 -12.22 23.42 -13.38
N SER A 116 -13.46 23.57 -12.94
CA SER A 116 -13.75 24.27 -11.67
C SER A 116 -13.26 23.50 -10.45
N ILE A 117 -13.31 22.18 -10.48
CA ILE A 117 -12.89 21.32 -9.35
C ILE A 117 -11.45 20.80 -9.46
N LYS A 118 -10.83 20.90 -10.64
CA LYS A 118 -9.49 20.35 -10.91
C LYS A 118 -8.42 20.83 -9.93
N ASN A 119 -8.46 22.10 -9.60
CA ASN A 119 -7.48 22.70 -8.67
C ASN A 119 -7.76 22.25 -7.23
N GLU A 120 -9.02 22.10 -6.86
CA GLU A 120 -9.41 21.58 -5.55
C GLU A 120 -8.95 20.14 -5.37
N ILE A 121 -9.20 19.28 -6.39
CA ILE A 121 -8.72 17.88 -6.38
C ILE A 121 -7.20 17.80 -6.24
N LYS A 122 -6.44 18.69 -6.91
CA LYS A 122 -4.98 18.72 -6.79
C LYS A 122 -4.48 19.14 -5.40
N ASN A 123 -5.27 19.94 -4.70
CA ASN A 123 -4.93 20.47 -3.38
C ASN A 123 -5.46 19.61 -2.24
N ILE A 124 -6.20 18.54 -2.54
CA ILE A 124 -6.64 17.59 -1.51
C ILE A 124 -5.42 16.91 -0.90
N ASP A 125 -5.32 17.01 0.40
CA ASP A 125 -4.36 16.23 1.19
C ASP A 125 -4.88 14.80 1.37
N TRP A 126 -4.50 13.92 0.46
CA TRP A 126 -4.91 12.51 0.46
C TRP A 126 -4.37 11.70 1.64
N SER A 127 -3.47 12.28 2.45
CA SER A 127 -2.99 11.65 3.69
C SER A 127 -4.02 11.73 4.82
N LYS A 128 -4.99 12.63 4.72
CA LYS A 128 -6.05 12.78 5.72
C LYS A 128 -7.20 11.82 5.44
N THR A 129 -7.68 11.17 6.49
CA THR A 129 -8.92 10.38 6.41
C THR A 129 -10.08 11.34 6.15
N ILE A 130 -10.85 11.09 5.09
CA ILE A 130 -12.14 11.76 4.90
C ILE A 130 -13.04 11.09 5.93
N ASN A 131 -13.30 11.79 7.05
CA ASN A 131 -14.33 11.36 7.99
C ASN A 131 -15.67 11.56 7.28
N GLU A 132 -16.36 10.47 6.96
CA GLU A 132 -17.77 10.46 6.59
C GLU A 132 -18.64 10.83 7.78
#